data_7de6a5203dcbc22c58b0f21dc3fb0acd
#
_entry.id   7de6a5203dcbc22c58b0f21dc3fb0acd
#
_cell.length_a   1.000
_cell.length_b   1.000
_cell.length_c   1.000
_cell.angle_alpha   90.00
_cell.angle_beta   90.00
_cell.angle_gamma   90.00
#
_symmetry.space_group_name_H-M   'P 1'
#
loop_
_entity.id
_entity.type
_entity.pdbx_description
1 polymer ?
#
loop_
_entity_poly.entity_id
_entity_poly.type
_entity_poly.pdbx_seq_one_letter_code
_entity_poly.pdbx_strand_id
1 'polypeptide(L)'
;MGGRSDYEERRKRRIERYKELSLKAQERSSQYSNSNANRILQIVPGQPILVGHHSEKRHRKLIKKAQDDIRKSIEEDNKSNFYKERAENAENSKVIYSDDPQAIIKLKEKLERLENEKASIKARE
;
A
#
# COMPACT_ATOMS: atom_id res chain seq x y z
N MET A 1 5.54 2.05 -35.73
CA MET A 1 4.88 1.02 -34.93
C MET A 1 4.97 1.33 -33.45
N GLY A 2 3.86 1.56 -32.80
CA GLY A 2 3.91 2.02 -31.44
C GLY A 2 3.43 1.01 -30.44
N GLY A 3 4.03 0.12 -29.90
CA GLY A 3 3.64 -0.66 -28.75
C GLY A 3 2.68 -1.81 -29.03
N ARG A 4 2.23 -2.43 -27.95
CA ARG A 4 1.37 -3.62 -28.00
C ARG A 4 -0.11 -3.25 -28.02
N SER A 5 -0.92 -4.04 -28.71
CA SER A 5 -2.37 -3.82 -28.79
C SER A 5 -3.07 -4.00 -27.43
N ASP A 6 -2.47 -4.75 -26.51
CA ASP A 6 -3.01 -5.03 -25.18
C ASP A 6 -2.47 -4.11 -24.08
N TYR A 7 -1.80 -3.01 -24.43
CA TYR A 7 -1.16 -2.09 -23.47
C TYR A 7 -2.13 -1.59 -22.40
N GLU A 8 -3.29 -1.08 -22.81
CA GLU A 8 -4.29 -0.54 -21.89
C GLU A 8 -4.89 -1.61 -20.99
N GLU A 9 -5.13 -2.81 -21.51
CA GLU A 9 -5.62 -3.93 -20.72
C GLU A 9 -4.61 -4.35 -19.65
N ARG A 10 -3.35 -4.44 -20.01
CA ARG A 10 -2.27 -4.80 -19.09
C ARG A 10 -2.10 -3.75 -17.99
N ARG A 11 -2.21 -2.49 -18.36
CA ARG A 11 -2.17 -1.38 -17.40
C ARG A 11 -3.32 -1.47 -16.41
N LYS A 12 -4.54 -1.69 -16.88
CA LYS A 12 -5.73 -1.86 -16.03
C LYS A 12 -5.58 -3.04 -15.08
N ARG A 13 -5.12 -4.19 -15.57
CA ARG A 13 -4.90 -5.39 -14.75
C ARG A 13 -3.91 -5.13 -13.63
N ARG A 14 -2.83 -4.41 -13.92
CA ARG A 14 -1.81 -4.07 -12.93
C ARG A 14 -2.39 -3.18 -11.84
N ILE A 15 -3.15 -2.16 -12.21
CA ILE A 15 -3.80 -1.25 -11.27
C ILE A 15 -4.81 -2.01 -10.40
N GLU A 16 -5.65 -2.83 -11.00
CA GLU A 16 -6.64 -3.65 -10.29
C GLU A 16 -5.96 -4.62 -9.33
N ARG A 17 -4.85 -5.22 -9.73
CA ARG A 17 -4.09 -6.12 -8.87
C ARG A 17 -3.55 -5.41 -7.63
N TYR A 18 -3.01 -4.21 -7.79
CA TYR A 18 -2.53 -3.43 -6.65
C TYR A 18 -3.68 -3.04 -5.71
N LYS A 19 -4.82 -2.67 -6.24
CA LYS A 19 -6.01 -2.37 -5.44
C LYS A 19 -6.49 -3.61 -4.67
N GLU A 20 -6.52 -4.76 -5.31
CA GLU A 20 -6.88 -6.03 -4.68
C GLU A 20 -5.91 -6.41 -3.56
N LEU A 21 -4.60 -6.30 -3.80
CA LEU A 21 -3.57 -6.58 -2.79
C LEU A 21 -3.69 -5.64 -1.59
N SER A 22 -4.01 -4.36 -1.84
CA SER A 22 -4.26 -3.39 -0.78
C SER A 22 -5.44 -3.79 0.09
N LEU A 23 -6.56 -4.19 -0.52
CA LEU A 23 -7.75 -4.62 0.21
C LEU A 23 -7.50 -5.88 1.03
N LYS A 24 -6.79 -6.86 0.47
CA LYS A 24 -6.44 -8.10 1.18
C LYS A 24 -5.54 -7.82 2.37
N ALA A 25 -4.57 -6.93 2.23
CA ALA A 25 -3.70 -6.53 3.33
C ALA A 25 -4.50 -5.83 4.43
N GLN A 26 -5.46 -4.99 4.07
CA GLN A 26 -6.33 -4.30 5.01
C GLN A 26 -7.22 -5.28 5.78
N GLU A 27 -7.75 -6.31 5.12
CA GLU A 27 -8.52 -7.37 5.78
C GLU A 27 -7.66 -8.12 6.79
N ARG A 28 -6.43 -8.49 6.42
CA ARG A 28 -5.50 -9.16 7.34
C ARG A 28 -5.17 -8.28 8.54
N SER A 29 -4.96 -6.99 8.31
CA SER A 29 -4.75 -6.03 9.39
C SER A 29 -5.90 -6.03 10.37
N SER A 30 -7.14 -5.97 9.88
CA SER A 30 -8.34 -6.00 10.72
C SER A 30 -8.45 -7.31 11.50
N GLN A 31 -8.14 -8.44 10.88
CA GLN A 31 -8.15 -9.75 11.53
C GLN A 31 -7.16 -9.80 12.69
N TYR A 32 -5.95 -9.29 12.51
CA TYR A 32 -4.94 -9.26 13.57
C TYR A 32 -5.32 -8.31 14.71
N SER A 33 -5.84 -7.12 14.39
CA SER A 33 -6.23 -6.16 15.42
C SER A 33 -7.45 -6.63 16.23
N ASN A 34 -8.31 -7.47 15.64
CA ASN A 34 -9.48 -8.04 16.28
C ASN A 34 -9.26 -9.49 16.74
N SER A 35 -8.02 -9.90 16.98
CA SER A 35 -7.69 -11.25 17.42
C SER A 35 -8.32 -11.55 18.79
N ASN A 36 -8.50 -12.84 19.11
CA ASN A 36 -9.03 -13.28 20.40
C ASN A 36 -8.20 -12.75 21.58
N ALA A 37 -6.87 -12.72 21.43
CA ALA A 37 -5.99 -12.21 22.47
C ALA A 37 -6.27 -10.74 22.78
N ASN A 38 -6.43 -9.91 21.75
CA ASN A 38 -6.75 -8.49 21.91
C ASN A 38 -8.15 -8.29 22.49
N ARG A 39 -9.13 -9.09 22.07
CA ARG A 39 -10.50 -9.03 22.62
C ARG A 39 -10.52 -9.33 24.11
N ILE A 40 -9.80 -10.36 24.54
CA ILE A 40 -9.73 -10.75 25.94
C ILE A 40 -9.08 -9.65 26.77
N LEU A 41 -8.00 -9.05 26.29
CA LEU A 41 -7.33 -7.96 26.99
C LEU A 41 -8.17 -6.67 27.05
N GLN A 42 -9.03 -6.43 26.05
CA GLN A 42 -9.98 -5.31 26.07
C GLN A 42 -11.08 -5.51 27.10
N ILE A 43 -11.53 -6.75 27.32
CA ILE A 43 -12.57 -7.07 28.30
C ILE A 43 -12.03 -6.90 29.72
N VAL A 44 -10.74 -7.20 29.96
CA VAL A 44 -10.10 -7.12 31.28
C VAL A 44 -8.87 -6.22 31.21
N PRO A 45 -9.04 -4.92 30.90
CA PRO A 45 -7.92 -4.01 30.76
C PRO A 45 -7.21 -3.75 32.08
N GLY A 46 -5.88 -3.73 32.03
CA GLY A 46 -5.09 -3.37 33.21
C GLY A 46 -4.96 -4.44 34.28
N GLN A 47 -5.38 -5.67 34.01
CA GLN A 47 -5.20 -6.77 34.95
C GLN A 47 -3.70 -7.04 35.17
N PRO A 48 -3.20 -6.96 36.43
CA PRO A 48 -1.79 -7.19 36.70
C PRO A 48 -1.43 -8.66 36.56
N ILE A 49 -0.17 -8.92 36.17
CA ILE A 49 0.37 -10.28 36.14
C ILE A 49 0.65 -10.71 37.58
N LEU A 50 0.05 -11.83 37.98
CA LEU A 50 0.27 -12.38 39.31
C LEU A 50 1.54 -13.24 39.33
N VAL A 51 2.66 -12.64 39.70
CA VAL A 51 3.97 -13.30 39.73
C VAL A 51 3.93 -14.47 40.73
N GLY A 52 4.41 -15.63 40.28
CA GLY A 52 4.39 -16.86 41.08
C GLY A 52 3.07 -17.61 41.07
N HIS A 53 2.01 -17.02 40.51
CA HIS A 53 0.71 -17.69 40.39
C HIS A 53 0.73 -18.68 39.22
N HIS A 54 -0.07 -19.74 39.31
CA HIS A 54 -0.13 -20.76 38.25
C HIS A 54 -0.62 -20.21 36.90
N SER A 55 -1.30 -19.08 36.87
CA SER A 55 -1.80 -18.44 35.65
C SER A 55 -0.76 -17.48 35.02
N GLU A 56 0.38 -17.24 35.64
CA GLU A 56 1.37 -16.27 35.16
C GLU A 56 1.83 -16.55 33.73
N LYS A 57 2.22 -17.80 33.42
CA LYS A 57 2.69 -18.16 32.08
C LYS A 57 1.62 -17.93 31.02
N ARG A 58 0.40 -18.28 31.35
CA ARG A 58 -0.75 -18.13 30.47
C ARG A 58 -1.05 -16.64 30.20
N HIS A 59 -1.00 -15.83 31.22
CA HIS A 59 -1.22 -14.40 31.14
C HIS A 59 -0.13 -13.69 30.31
N ARG A 60 1.13 -14.02 30.56
CA ARG A 60 2.26 -13.48 29.79
C ARG A 60 2.20 -13.88 28.32
N LYS A 61 1.81 -15.13 28.04
CA LYS A 61 1.60 -15.62 26.68
C LYS A 61 0.51 -14.87 25.96
N LEU A 62 -0.59 -14.58 26.63
CA LEU A 62 -1.71 -13.84 26.06
C LEU A 62 -1.30 -12.42 25.71
N ILE A 63 -0.60 -11.73 26.60
CA ILE A 63 -0.10 -10.37 26.38
C ILE A 63 0.86 -10.35 25.19
N LYS A 64 1.81 -11.29 25.13
CA LYS A 64 2.76 -11.39 24.04
C LYS A 64 2.06 -11.61 22.70
N LYS A 65 1.08 -12.54 22.67
CA LYS A 65 0.32 -12.81 21.46
C LYS A 65 -0.46 -11.57 21.01
N ALA A 66 -1.08 -10.84 21.93
CA ALA A 66 -1.80 -9.61 21.61
C ALA A 66 -0.86 -8.54 21.02
N GLN A 67 0.33 -8.39 21.61
CA GLN A 67 1.34 -7.44 21.10
C GLN A 67 1.85 -7.85 19.71
N ASP A 68 2.10 -9.15 19.50
CA ASP A 68 2.53 -9.67 18.20
C ASP A 68 1.44 -9.46 17.13
N ASP A 69 0.18 -9.68 17.49
CA ASP A 69 -0.94 -9.48 16.57
C ASP A 69 -1.11 -8.01 16.20
N ILE A 70 -0.94 -7.09 17.14
CA ILE A 70 -0.96 -5.65 16.87
C ILE A 70 0.19 -5.26 15.94
N ARG A 71 1.39 -5.79 16.18
CA ARG A 71 2.54 -5.54 15.31
C ARG A 71 2.27 -6.03 13.89
N LYS A 72 1.72 -7.24 13.73
CA LYS A 72 1.35 -7.79 12.42
C LYS A 72 0.27 -6.95 11.75
N SER A 73 -0.68 -6.44 12.53
CA SER A 73 -1.71 -5.53 12.03
C SER A 73 -1.08 -4.27 11.41
N ILE A 74 -0.12 -3.67 12.10
CA ILE A 74 0.60 -2.48 11.62
C ILE A 74 1.39 -2.80 10.35
N GLU A 75 2.06 -3.95 10.30
CA GLU A 75 2.80 -4.39 9.11
C GLU A 75 1.88 -4.57 7.91
N GLU A 76 0.70 -5.16 8.11
CA GLU A 76 -0.29 -5.33 7.03
C GLU A 76 -0.90 -3.99 6.60
N ASP A 77 -1.13 -3.05 7.52
CA ASP A 77 -1.55 -1.69 7.19
C ASP A 77 -0.51 -0.99 6.31
N ASN A 78 0.76 -1.13 6.64
CA ASN A 78 1.84 -0.56 5.85
C ASN A 78 1.88 -1.16 4.45
N LYS A 79 1.66 -2.46 4.30
CA LYS A 79 1.53 -3.13 3.00
C LYS A 79 0.33 -2.61 2.22
N SER A 80 -0.81 -2.45 2.88
CA SER A 80 -2.02 -1.90 2.26
C SER A 80 -1.75 -0.51 1.69
N ASN A 81 -1.14 0.37 2.47
CA ASN A 81 -0.78 1.71 2.04
C ASN A 81 0.22 1.71 0.89
N PHE A 82 1.21 0.81 0.94
CA PHE A 82 2.19 0.65 -0.13
C PHE A 82 1.51 0.28 -1.46
N TYR A 83 0.63 -0.71 -1.45
CA TYR A 83 -0.08 -1.13 -2.67
C TYR A 83 -1.07 -0.06 -3.15
N LYS A 84 -1.72 0.64 -2.24
CA LYS A 84 -2.62 1.75 -2.58
C LYS A 84 -1.85 2.86 -3.29
N GLU A 85 -0.69 3.23 -2.77
CA GLU A 85 0.20 4.21 -3.37
C GLU A 85 0.68 3.77 -4.77
N ARG A 86 1.03 2.48 -4.90
CA ARG A 86 1.42 1.90 -6.19
C ARG A 86 0.28 1.98 -7.20
N ALA A 87 -0.95 1.71 -6.79
CA ALA A 87 -2.12 1.81 -7.67
C ALA A 87 -2.34 3.26 -8.12
N GLU A 88 -2.29 4.21 -7.20
CA GLU A 88 -2.44 5.64 -7.50
C GLU A 88 -1.34 6.13 -8.44
N ASN A 89 -0.09 5.75 -8.19
CA ASN A 89 1.03 6.12 -9.04
C ASN A 89 0.88 5.53 -10.45
N ALA A 90 0.41 4.30 -10.58
CA ALA A 90 0.17 3.68 -11.88
C ALA A 90 -0.97 4.37 -12.65
N GLU A 91 -2.03 4.78 -11.96
CA GLU A 91 -3.12 5.53 -12.57
C GLU A 91 -2.68 6.92 -13.04
N ASN A 92 -1.85 7.60 -12.25
CA ASN A 92 -1.43 8.97 -12.48
C ASN A 92 -0.04 9.09 -13.13
N SER A 93 0.53 7.96 -13.55
CA SER A 93 1.88 7.94 -14.12
C SER A 93 1.95 8.75 -15.41
N LYS A 94 2.94 9.64 -15.46
CA LYS A 94 3.28 10.41 -16.66
C LYS A 94 4.45 9.78 -17.42
N VAL A 95 4.93 8.63 -16.96
CA VAL A 95 6.01 7.89 -17.61
C VAL A 95 5.47 7.29 -18.91
N ILE A 96 6.22 7.48 -19.99
CA ILE A 96 5.85 6.98 -21.30
C ILE A 96 6.60 5.69 -21.54
N TYR A 97 5.86 4.59 -21.71
CA TYR A 97 6.45 3.27 -21.95
C TYR A 97 6.60 3.02 -23.44
N SER A 98 7.65 2.32 -23.83
CA SER A 98 7.92 2.00 -25.23
C SER A 98 6.85 1.12 -25.88
N ASP A 99 6.11 0.35 -25.08
CA ASP A 99 5.03 -0.51 -25.58
C ASP A 99 3.67 0.18 -25.65
N ASP A 100 3.61 1.48 -25.31
CA ASP A 100 2.39 2.28 -25.45
C ASP A 100 2.14 2.57 -26.94
N PRO A 101 0.96 2.24 -27.49
CA PRO A 101 0.62 2.55 -28.89
C PRO A 101 0.68 4.03 -29.22
N GLN A 102 0.50 4.91 -28.24
CA GLN A 102 0.52 6.37 -28.40
C GLN A 102 1.84 7.00 -27.92
N ALA A 103 2.88 6.20 -27.77
CA ALA A 103 4.16 6.66 -27.21
C ALA A 103 4.75 7.87 -27.99
N ILE A 104 4.70 7.83 -29.31
CA ILE A 104 5.24 8.90 -30.16
C ILE A 104 4.49 10.20 -29.92
N ILE A 105 3.17 10.16 -29.86
CA ILE A 105 2.32 11.35 -29.62
C ILE A 105 2.59 11.92 -28.24
N LYS A 106 2.64 11.06 -27.22
CA LYS A 106 2.91 11.46 -25.83
C LYS A 106 4.29 12.08 -25.67
N LEU A 107 5.29 11.52 -26.37
CA LEU A 107 6.65 12.05 -26.35
C LEU A 107 6.74 13.42 -27.00
N LYS A 108 6.05 13.63 -28.11
CA LYS A 108 5.98 14.94 -28.78
C LYS A 108 5.33 15.99 -27.89
N GLU A 109 4.22 15.65 -27.24
CA GLU A 109 3.54 16.54 -26.32
C GLU A 109 4.42 16.93 -25.11
N LYS A 110 5.12 15.94 -24.57
CA LYS A 110 6.04 16.17 -23.46
C LYS A 110 7.20 17.07 -23.86
N LEU A 111 7.78 16.84 -25.04
CA LEU A 111 8.86 17.67 -25.57
C LEU A 111 8.41 19.12 -25.75
N GLU A 112 7.25 19.33 -26.36
CA GLU A 112 6.68 20.68 -26.56
C GLU A 112 6.47 21.39 -25.23
N ARG A 113 5.93 20.71 -24.23
CA ARG A 113 5.73 21.26 -22.90
C ARG A 113 7.06 21.68 -22.25
N LEU A 114 8.09 20.84 -22.36
CA LEU A 114 9.41 21.14 -21.81
C LEU A 114 10.08 22.32 -22.51
N GLU A 115 9.91 22.43 -23.84
CA GLU A 115 10.41 23.56 -24.61
C GLU A 115 9.72 24.87 -24.19
N ASN A 116 8.41 24.83 -23.98
CA ASN A 116 7.64 25.96 -23.51
C ASN A 116 8.06 26.40 -22.10
N GLU A 117 8.33 25.46 -21.21
CA GLU A 117 8.84 25.76 -19.87
C GLU A 117 10.21 26.42 -19.94
N LYS A 118 11.09 25.92 -20.80
CA LYS A 118 12.44 26.46 -21.00
C LYS A 118 12.36 27.90 -21.54
N ALA A 119 11.51 28.13 -22.52
CA ALA A 119 11.29 29.48 -23.08
C ALA A 119 10.74 30.46 -22.03
N SER A 120 9.82 29.98 -21.19
CA SER A 120 9.26 30.78 -20.08
C SER A 120 10.33 31.13 -19.04
N ILE A 121 11.19 30.22 -18.67
CA ILE A 121 12.30 30.48 -17.75
C ILE A 121 13.28 31.48 -18.35
N LYS A 122 13.62 31.31 -19.62
CA LYS A 122 14.53 32.21 -20.33
C LYS A 122 14.00 33.60 -20.44
N ALA A 123 12.70 33.77 -20.64
CA ALA A 123 12.03 35.07 -20.70
C ALA A 123 12.01 35.80 -19.35
N ARG A 124 12.18 35.08 -18.23
CA ARG A 124 12.24 35.66 -16.88
C ARG A 124 13.64 36.12 -16.47
N GLU A 125 14.65 35.75 -17.23
CA GLU A 125 16.01 36.21 -17.03
C GLU A 125 16.19 37.60 -17.67
#